data_04b7ebd07212552cdfca036269d315a2
#
_entry.id   04b7ebd07212552cdfca036269d315a2
#
_cell.length_a   1.000
_cell.length_b   1.000
_cell.length_c   1.000
_cell.angle_alpha   90.00
_cell.angle_beta   90.00
_cell.angle_gamma   90.00
#
_symmetry.space_group_name_H-M   'P 1'
#
loop_
_entity.id
_entity.type
_entity.pdbx_description
1 polymer ?
#
loop_
_entity_poly.entity_id
_entity_poly.type
_entity_poly.pdbx_seq_one_letter_code
_entity_poly.pdbx_strand_id
1 'polypeptide(L)'
;MERIYLDYNATTPLSKEVFDFYVKELGEYANGSSLHEDGRRVAASIEKARKQVAHLINVDPKGVIFTSGGSESNNTVLNAMPEYAKKAGRSVIVTTAIEHPCVLEASRRLVNNFGMEVIYLPVDEYGTVDMDAYKAALEKKLLLVSIMTANNEIGTIQDVKTLCAMAHQAGALFHTDAVQAVGKIPVDLKDWDVDYATISGHKIYGPKGIGALYIKPGSPIEPLIRGGHQEHGLRAGTYNGPAIAAFGYAAELAEEGLPEYEKHTRTLRNRLRDGLLSAIPGIKINGHETNVLPNTLDVSFPGAEGEAILLHLDLLGVSASTGSACASASLDPSHVLMATGLGPELAHGSIRFSFGKYSKAEDVDYIVEKFPPVIEQLRKMSTVSYTHN
;
A
#
# COMPACT_ATOMS: atom_id res chain seq x y z
N MET A 1 -23.24 3.02 -20.62
CA MET A 1 -23.07 3.44 -19.21
C MET A 1 -21.60 3.71 -19.01
N GLU A 2 -21.21 4.75 -18.31
CA GLU A 2 -19.82 4.99 -17.91
C GLU A 2 -19.40 3.85 -16.99
N ARG A 3 -18.14 3.39 -17.09
CA ARG A 3 -17.64 2.26 -16.31
C ARG A 3 -17.43 2.67 -14.86
N ILE A 4 -17.89 1.86 -13.91
CA ILE A 4 -17.71 2.07 -12.47
C ILE A 4 -16.35 1.50 -12.07
N TYR A 5 -15.45 2.34 -11.54
CA TYR A 5 -14.12 1.92 -11.12
C TYR A 5 -14.03 1.85 -9.59
N LEU A 6 -13.91 0.64 -9.04
CA LEU A 6 -13.76 0.35 -7.62
C LEU A 6 -12.49 -0.46 -7.32
N ASP A 7 -11.40 -0.14 -8.02
CA ASP A 7 -10.10 -0.78 -7.82
C ASP A 7 -8.98 0.25 -7.52
N TYR A 8 -9.30 1.27 -6.73
CA TYR A 8 -8.38 2.36 -6.38
C TYR A 8 -7.17 1.91 -5.54
N ASN A 9 -7.25 0.76 -4.86
CA ASN A 9 -6.09 0.19 -4.17
C ASN A 9 -5.07 -0.44 -5.13
N ALA A 10 -5.49 -0.89 -6.32
CA ALA A 10 -4.55 -1.36 -7.34
C ALA A 10 -3.81 -0.16 -7.96
N THR A 11 -4.53 0.86 -8.39
CA THR A 11 -3.98 2.12 -8.90
C THR A 11 -5.07 3.18 -8.96
N THR A 12 -4.68 4.44 -8.89
CA THR A 12 -5.61 5.56 -9.13
C THR A 12 -5.42 6.14 -10.53
N PRO A 13 -6.45 6.72 -11.16
CA PRO A 13 -6.25 7.57 -12.33
C PRO A 13 -5.40 8.79 -11.95
N LEU A 14 -4.67 9.36 -12.90
CA LEU A 14 -4.14 10.71 -12.70
C LEU A 14 -5.28 11.69 -12.49
N SER A 15 -5.19 12.56 -11.48
CA SER A 15 -6.17 13.64 -11.39
C SER A 15 -5.98 14.61 -12.56
N LYS A 16 -7.07 15.30 -12.92
CA LYS A 16 -6.99 16.25 -14.05
C LYS A 16 -5.95 17.34 -13.79
N GLU A 17 -5.88 17.85 -12.59
CA GLU A 17 -4.94 18.88 -12.16
C GLU A 17 -3.50 18.39 -12.28
N VAL A 18 -3.23 17.18 -11.79
CA VAL A 18 -1.91 16.55 -11.87
C VAL A 18 -1.56 16.20 -13.32
N PHE A 19 -2.53 15.74 -14.12
CA PHE A 19 -2.31 15.45 -15.54
C PHE A 19 -1.89 16.72 -16.32
N ASP A 20 -2.65 17.80 -16.16
CA ASP A 20 -2.37 19.06 -16.86
C ASP A 20 -1.00 19.64 -16.45
N PHE A 21 -0.68 19.55 -15.14
CA PHE A 21 0.62 19.94 -14.62
C PHE A 21 1.74 19.05 -15.16
N TYR A 22 1.57 17.73 -15.18
CA TYR A 22 2.55 16.76 -15.66
C TYR A 22 2.86 16.95 -17.14
N VAL A 23 1.83 17.18 -17.96
CA VAL A 23 2.00 17.50 -19.40
C VAL A 23 2.85 18.75 -19.59
N LYS A 24 2.64 19.80 -18.77
CA LYS A 24 3.46 21.00 -18.79
C LYS A 24 4.92 20.70 -18.41
N GLU A 25 5.14 19.94 -17.34
CA GLU A 25 6.49 19.58 -16.87
C GLU A 25 7.26 18.69 -17.87
N LEU A 26 6.56 17.90 -18.71
CA LEU A 26 7.21 17.13 -19.79
C LEU A 26 7.92 18.04 -20.82
N GLY A 27 7.56 19.31 -20.92
CA GLY A 27 8.27 20.31 -21.72
C GLY A 27 9.62 20.75 -21.12
N GLU A 28 9.87 20.48 -19.84
CA GLU A 28 11.11 20.80 -19.13
C GLU A 28 12.14 19.68 -19.32
N TYR A 29 12.87 19.71 -20.42
CA TYR A 29 13.76 18.62 -20.87
C TYR A 29 15.16 18.61 -20.24
N ALA A 30 15.52 19.62 -19.45
CA ALA A 30 16.87 19.76 -18.93
C ALA A 30 17.19 18.72 -17.83
N ASN A 31 18.48 18.40 -17.71
CA ASN A 31 18.96 17.57 -16.61
C ASN A 31 19.09 18.40 -15.32
N GLY A 32 18.37 18.03 -14.24
CA GLY A 32 18.43 18.70 -12.95
C GLY A 32 19.81 18.70 -12.26
N SER A 33 20.76 17.89 -12.74
CA SER A 33 22.14 17.92 -12.25
C SER A 33 23.03 18.94 -12.97
N SER A 34 22.53 19.60 -14.03
CA SER A 34 23.31 20.58 -14.81
C SER A 34 23.35 21.93 -14.14
N LEU A 35 24.54 22.62 -14.26
CA LEU A 35 24.78 23.92 -13.61
C LEU A 35 24.21 25.12 -14.37
N HIS A 36 23.82 24.96 -15.66
CA HIS A 36 23.19 26.01 -16.44
C HIS A 36 21.74 26.30 -15.97
N GLU A 37 21.20 27.42 -16.45
CA GLU A 37 19.90 27.94 -15.98
C GLU A 37 18.76 26.90 -16.09
N ASP A 38 18.66 26.23 -17.26
CA ASP A 38 17.61 25.22 -17.47
C ASP A 38 17.72 24.06 -16.48
N GLY A 39 18.96 23.58 -16.20
CA GLY A 39 19.18 22.53 -15.20
C GLY A 39 18.78 22.98 -13.78
N ARG A 40 19.13 24.22 -13.40
CA ARG A 40 18.74 24.78 -12.10
C ARG A 40 17.22 24.93 -11.95
N ARG A 41 16.51 25.25 -13.04
CA ARG A 41 15.03 25.31 -13.03
C ARG A 41 14.41 23.94 -12.73
N VAL A 42 14.90 22.89 -13.41
CA VAL A 42 14.45 21.50 -13.12
C VAL A 42 14.84 21.07 -11.71
N ALA A 43 16.06 21.38 -11.25
CA ALA A 43 16.47 21.12 -9.88
C ALA A 43 15.54 21.78 -8.84
N ALA A 44 15.15 23.03 -9.09
CA ALA A 44 14.22 23.74 -8.20
C ALA A 44 12.82 23.08 -8.16
N SER A 45 12.33 22.57 -9.29
CA SER A 45 11.08 21.81 -9.37
C SER A 45 11.17 20.51 -8.57
N ILE A 46 12.27 19.77 -8.69
CA ILE A 46 12.53 18.54 -7.90
C ILE A 46 12.53 18.84 -6.40
N GLU A 47 13.26 19.89 -5.97
CA GLU A 47 13.33 20.24 -4.54
C GLU A 47 11.99 20.78 -4.00
N LYS A 48 11.19 21.46 -4.83
CA LYS A 48 9.81 21.81 -4.46
C LYS A 48 8.98 20.54 -4.20
N ALA A 49 9.02 19.60 -5.13
CA ALA A 49 8.31 18.33 -4.99
C ALA A 49 8.74 17.55 -3.74
N ARG A 50 10.06 17.55 -3.43
CA ARG A 50 10.59 16.91 -2.22
C ARG A 50 9.98 17.52 -0.95
N LYS A 51 9.85 18.84 -0.90
CA LYS A 51 9.20 19.54 0.22
C LYS A 51 7.72 19.21 0.33
N GLN A 52 6.99 19.11 -0.79
CA GLN A 52 5.58 18.75 -0.81
C GLN A 52 5.34 17.32 -0.30
N VAL A 53 6.14 16.36 -0.76
CA VAL A 53 6.07 14.98 -0.26
C VAL A 53 6.43 14.91 1.23
N ALA A 54 7.49 15.61 1.65
CA ALA A 54 7.90 15.64 3.06
C ALA A 54 6.85 16.27 3.98
N HIS A 55 6.14 17.28 3.49
CA HIS A 55 5.04 17.92 4.24
C HIS A 55 3.88 16.97 4.47
N LEU A 56 3.43 16.27 3.43
CA LEU A 56 2.34 15.28 3.49
C LEU A 56 2.55 14.20 4.58
N ILE A 57 3.79 13.87 4.88
CA ILE A 57 4.16 12.83 5.87
C ILE A 57 4.84 13.38 7.13
N ASN A 58 4.85 14.71 7.28
CA ASN A 58 5.43 15.46 8.41
C ASN A 58 6.90 15.12 8.72
N VAL A 59 7.81 15.24 7.74
CA VAL A 59 9.24 14.98 7.93
C VAL A 59 10.13 16.08 7.34
N ASP A 60 11.45 16.05 7.67
CA ASP A 60 12.44 16.90 7.00
C ASP A 60 12.60 16.44 5.53
N PRO A 61 12.52 17.35 4.55
CA PRO A 61 12.74 17.04 3.13
C PRO A 61 14.06 16.32 2.84
N LYS A 62 15.10 16.53 3.63
CA LYS A 62 16.39 15.86 3.48
C LYS A 62 16.33 14.35 3.64
N GLY A 63 15.30 13.84 4.34
CA GLY A 63 15.07 12.40 4.50
C GLY A 63 14.29 11.76 3.35
N VAL A 64 13.77 12.53 2.40
CA VAL A 64 12.97 12.01 1.28
C VAL A 64 13.86 11.73 0.07
N ILE A 65 13.84 10.51 -0.43
CA ILE A 65 14.59 10.04 -1.60
C ILE A 65 13.59 9.57 -2.66
N PHE A 66 13.67 10.09 -3.88
CA PHE A 66 12.80 9.64 -4.96
C PHE A 66 13.24 8.31 -5.55
N THR A 67 12.28 7.43 -5.76
CA THR A 67 12.43 6.09 -6.31
C THR A 67 11.46 5.87 -7.47
N SER A 68 11.48 4.71 -8.13
CA SER A 68 10.50 4.38 -9.17
C SER A 68 9.14 3.96 -8.62
N GLY A 69 8.99 3.75 -7.32
CA GLY A 69 7.75 3.31 -6.68
C GLY A 69 7.98 2.53 -5.40
N GLY A 70 6.88 2.04 -4.80
CA GLY A 70 6.91 1.34 -3.52
C GLY A 70 7.82 0.10 -3.51
N SER A 71 7.79 -0.70 -4.58
CA SER A 71 8.63 -1.90 -4.66
C SER A 71 10.12 -1.60 -4.63
N GLU A 72 10.58 -0.52 -5.31
CA GLU A 72 11.99 -0.10 -5.22
C GLU A 72 12.32 0.37 -3.81
N SER A 73 11.46 1.16 -3.18
CA SER A 73 11.67 1.68 -1.83
C SER A 73 11.77 0.56 -0.79
N ASN A 74 10.82 -0.38 -0.77
CA ASN A 74 10.84 -1.54 0.12
C ASN A 74 12.10 -2.41 -0.09
N ASN A 75 12.45 -2.68 -1.35
CA ASN A 75 13.65 -3.42 -1.68
C ASN A 75 14.93 -2.69 -1.27
N THR A 76 14.98 -1.36 -1.37
CA THR A 76 16.15 -0.56 -0.94
C THR A 76 16.42 -0.77 0.54
N VAL A 77 15.39 -0.69 1.39
CA VAL A 77 15.54 -0.89 2.84
C VAL A 77 16.00 -2.33 3.14
N LEU A 78 15.26 -3.33 2.66
CA LEU A 78 15.56 -4.72 2.99
C LEU A 78 16.92 -5.18 2.45
N ASN A 79 17.29 -4.78 1.22
CA ASN A 79 18.57 -5.15 0.64
C ASN A 79 19.79 -4.42 1.26
N ALA A 80 19.58 -3.35 2.03
CA ALA A 80 20.64 -2.71 2.81
C ALA A 80 20.99 -3.48 4.09
N MET A 81 20.08 -4.32 4.59
CA MET A 81 20.22 -4.98 5.90
C MET A 81 21.39 -5.95 6.01
N PRO A 82 21.78 -6.76 4.99
CA PRO A 82 22.94 -7.66 5.11
C PRO A 82 24.26 -6.94 5.42
N GLU A 83 24.50 -5.77 4.83
CA GLU A 83 25.71 -4.98 5.11
C GLU A 83 25.65 -4.35 6.51
N TYR A 84 24.48 -3.90 6.91
CA TYR A 84 24.29 -3.34 8.25
C TYR A 84 24.39 -4.40 9.34
N ALA A 85 23.88 -5.61 9.12
CA ALA A 85 23.96 -6.73 10.05
C ALA A 85 25.40 -7.07 10.46
N LYS A 86 26.34 -7.01 9.50
CA LYS A 86 27.78 -7.25 9.75
C LYS A 86 28.36 -6.24 10.73
N LYS A 87 27.89 -4.98 10.68
CA LYS A 87 28.37 -3.90 11.57
C LYS A 87 27.67 -3.91 12.92
N ALA A 88 26.37 -4.23 12.93
CA ALA A 88 25.51 -4.15 14.10
C ALA A 88 25.62 -5.39 15.03
N GLY A 89 26.13 -6.52 14.53
CA GLY A 89 26.14 -7.80 15.26
C GLY A 89 24.72 -8.34 15.54
N ARG A 90 23.74 -7.97 14.70
CA ARG A 90 22.34 -8.34 14.76
C ARG A 90 21.92 -8.80 13.35
N SER A 91 21.11 -9.84 13.23
CA SER A 91 20.77 -10.40 11.92
C SER A 91 19.32 -10.87 11.81
N VAL A 92 18.51 -10.62 12.82
CA VAL A 92 17.09 -11.03 12.83
C VAL A 92 16.23 -9.88 12.32
N ILE A 93 15.38 -10.18 11.37
CA ILE A 93 14.37 -9.27 10.84
C ILE A 93 12.98 -9.79 11.21
N VAL A 94 12.10 -8.89 11.59
CA VAL A 94 10.68 -9.17 11.84
C VAL A 94 9.86 -8.50 10.76
N THR A 95 8.90 -9.23 10.19
CA THR A 95 7.88 -8.70 9.28
C THR A 95 6.55 -9.41 9.53
N THR A 96 5.49 -9.06 8.82
CA THR A 96 4.19 -9.73 8.99
C THR A 96 3.89 -10.71 7.85
N ALA A 97 2.98 -11.67 8.10
CA ALA A 97 2.52 -12.59 7.08
C ALA A 97 1.65 -11.92 6.00
N ILE A 98 1.18 -10.69 6.24
CA ILE A 98 0.25 -9.95 5.37
C ILE A 98 0.89 -8.83 4.55
N GLU A 99 2.23 -8.77 4.51
CA GLU A 99 2.95 -7.75 3.74
C GLU A 99 2.71 -7.85 2.23
N HIS A 100 2.97 -6.74 1.54
CA HIS A 100 2.98 -6.74 0.09
C HIS A 100 4.04 -7.73 -0.46
N PRO A 101 3.78 -8.45 -1.58
CA PRO A 101 4.72 -9.42 -2.13
C PRO A 101 6.16 -8.93 -2.28
N CYS A 102 6.39 -7.65 -2.58
CA CYS A 102 7.76 -7.12 -2.70
C CYS A 102 8.54 -7.13 -1.37
N VAL A 103 7.87 -7.07 -0.21
CA VAL A 103 8.48 -7.22 1.12
C VAL A 103 8.73 -8.70 1.41
N LEU A 104 7.74 -9.56 1.14
CA LEU A 104 7.86 -11.01 1.38
C LEU A 104 8.97 -11.63 0.52
N GLU A 105 9.05 -11.29 -0.77
CA GLU A 105 10.08 -11.80 -1.67
C GLU A 105 11.47 -11.27 -1.32
N ALA A 106 11.60 -9.99 -0.98
CA ALA A 106 12.85 -9.43 -0.48
C ALA A 106 13.28 -10.13 0.82
N SER A 107 12.35 -10.42 1.72
CA SER A 107 12.62 -11.16 2.96
C SER A 107 13.07 -12.60 2.69
N ARG A 108 12.42 -13.32 1.77
CA ARG A 108 12.87 -14.66 1.33
C ARG A 108 14.28 -14.63 0.76
N ARG A 109 14.60 -13.59 -0.03
CA ARG A 109 15.98 -13.40 -0.55
C ARG A 109 16.99 -13.23 0.58
N LEU A 110 16.66 -12.50 1.65
CA LEU A 110 17.55 -12.33 2.81
C LEU A 110 17.86 -13.67 3.49
N VAL A 111 16.88 -14.54 3.63
CA VAL A 111 17.06 -15.91 4.16
C VAL A 111 17.94 -16.73 3.21
N ASN A 112 17.54 -16.83 1.95
CA ASN A 112 18.14 -17.76 1.00
C ASN A 112 19.57 -17.38 0.59
N ASN A 113 19.85 -16.08 0.41
CA ASN A 113 21.12 -15.61 -0.16
C ASN A 113 22.10 -15.08 0.90
N PHE A 114 21.60 -14.68 2.07
CA PHE A 114 22.44 -14.08 3.12
C PHE A 114 22.39 -14.81 4.46
N GLY A 115 21.57 -15.88 4.57
CA GLY A 115 21.44 -16.67 5.80
C GLY A 115 20.88 -15.87 6.99
N MET A 116 20.14 -14.79 6.72
CA MET A 116 19.51 -14.00 7.78
C MET A 116 18.27 -14.74 8.32
N GLU A 117 17.97 -14.55 9.60
CA GLU A 117 16.72 -15.03 10.19
C GLU A 117 15.60 -13.99 9.91
N VAL A 118 14.48 -14.45 9.34
CA VAL A 118 13.28 -13.61 9.18
C VAL A 118 12.11 -14.26 9.91
N ILE A 119 11.50 -13.52 10.82
CA ILE A 119 10.32 -13.92 11.57
C ILE A 119 9.10 -13.27 10.92
N TYR A 120 8.17 -14.09 10.47
CA TYR A 120 6.88 -13.65 9.95
C TYR A 120 5.86 -13.69 11.08
N LEU A 121 5.47 -12.52 11.60
CA LEU A 121 4.46 -12.43 12.66
C LEU A 121 3.11 -12.88 12.13
N PRO A 122 2.38 -13.69 12.91
CA PRO A 122 0.98 -13.94 12.66
C PRO A 122 0.15 -12.67 12.88
N VAL A 123 -1.07 -12.70 12.37
CA VAL A 123 -2.10 -11.69 12.60
C VAL A 123 -3.36 -12.36 13.14
N ASP A 124 -4.24 -11.58 13.77
CA ASP A 124 -5.56 -12.05 14.19
C ASP A 124 -6.54 -12.15 12.99
N GLU A 125 -7.77 -12.53 13.26
CA GLU A 125 -8.83 -12.67 12.24
C GLU A 125 -9.19 -11.36 11.52
N TYR A 126 -8.77 -10.22 12.06
CA TYR A 126 -8.94 -8.87 11.49
C TYR A 126 -7.71 -8.39 10.73
N GLY A 127 -6.63 -9.16 10.72
CA GLY A 127 -5.35 -8.77 10.12
C GLY A 127 -4.52 -7.82 10.97
N THR A 128 -4.79 -7.72 12.28
CA THR A 128 -3.98 -6.97 13.24
C THR A 128 -2.82 -7.82 13.72
N VAL A 129 -1.64 -7.24 13.87
CA VAL A 129 -0.44 -7.94 14.36
C VAL A 129 -0.71 -8.58 15.72
N ASP A 130 -0.36 -9.88 15.84
CA ASP A 130 -0.38 -10.59 17.12
C ASP A 130 0.68 -9.99 18.06
N MET A 131 0.22 -9.27 19.07
CA MET A 131 1.09 -8.54 20.01
C MET A 131 1.90 -9.46 20.93
N ASP A 132 1.43 -10.67 21.20
CA ASP A 132 2.18 -11.61 22.04
C ASP A 132 3.30 -12.25 21.23
N ALA A 133 3.04 -12.61 19.97
CA ALA A 133 4.09 -13.04 19.03
C ALA A 133 5.11 -11.92 18.78
N TYR A 134 4.65 -10.66 18.67
CA TYR A 134 5.54 -9.51 18.51
C TYR A 134 6.45 -9.32 19.73
N LYS A 135 5.92 -9.33 20.95
CA LYS A 135 6.71 -9.24 22.20
C LYS A 135 7.73 -10.36 22.30
N ALA A 136 7.34 -11.60 21.97
CA ALA A 136 8.26 -12.74 21.94
C ALA A 136 9.40 -12.55 20.93
N ALA A 137 9.11 -11.97 19.76
CA ALA A 137 10.13 -11.66 18.75
C ALA A 137 11.10 -10.56 19.22
N LEU A 138 10.63 -9.57 19.97
CA LEU A 138 11.45 -8.47 20.51
C LEU A 138 12.54 -8.93 21.49
N GLU A 139 12.40 -10.11 22.11
CA GLU A 139 13.42 -10.70 22.98
C GLU A 139 14.68 -11.16 22.20
N LYS A 140 14.60 -11.23 20.87
CA LYS A 140 15.74 -11.58 20.01
C LYS A 140 16.60 -10.36 19.69
N LYS A 141 17.80 -10.61 19.15
CA LYS A 141 18.70 -9.53 18.68
C LYS A 141 18.22 -9.00 17.33
N LEU A 142 17.13 -8.25 17.34
CA LEU A 142 16.52 -7.71 16.13
C LEU A 142 17.39 -6.64 15.48
N LEU A 143 17.45 -6.66 14.14
CA LEU A 143 18.06 -5.64 13.30
C LEU A 143 17.01 -4.65 12.78
N LEU A 144 15.92 -5.19 12.25
CA LEU A 144 14.84 -4.42 11.62
C LEU A 144 13.49 -5.07 11.93
N VAL A 145 12.51 -4.23 12.21
CA VAL A 145 11.08 -4.56 12.15
C VAL A 145 10.50 -3.88 10.92
N SER A 146 9.83 -4.61 10.05
CA SER A 146 9.18 -4.10 8.83
C SER A 146 7.71 -4.48 8.82
N ILE A 147 6.84 -3.53 9.11
CA ILE A 147 5.39 -3.74 9.22
C ILE A 147 4.67 -2.66 8.44
N MET A 148 3.77 -3.05 7.51
CA MET A 148 2.99 -2.11 6.73
C MET A 148 2.03 -1.30 7.59
N THR A 149 1.83 -0.03 7.23
CA THR A 149 0.89 0.85 7.93
C THR A 149 -0.56 0.40 7.76
N ALA A 150 -0.92 0.02 6.53
CA ALA A 150 -2.28 -0.45 6.23
C ALA A 150 -2.25 -1.49 5.11
N ASN A 151 -3.06 -2.54 5.26
CA ASN A 151 -3.10 -3.62 4.29
C ASN A 151 -3.88 -3.22 3.03
N ASN A 152 -3.34 -3.57 1.87
CA ASN A 152 -3.88 -3.22 0.56
C ASN A 152 -5.11 -4.06 0.15
N GLU A 153 -5.38 -5.17 0.81
CA GLU A 153 -6.50 -6.08 0.50
C GLU A 153 -7.67 -5.82 1.44
N ILE A 154 -7.48 -6.05 2.74
CA ILE A 154 -8.51 -5.94 3.76
C ILE A 154 -8.62 -4.56 4.41
N GLY A 155 -7.66 -3.67 4.15
CA GLY A 155 -7.66 -2.29 4.63
C GLY A 155 -7.29 -2.10 6.10
N THR A 156 -7.03 -3.16 6.87
CA THR A 156 -6.68 -3.06 8.30
C THR A 156 -5.46 -2.17 8.52
N ILE A 157 -5.55 -1.26 9.48
CA ILE A 157 -4.52 -0.29 9.86
C ILE A 157 -3.80 -0.79 11.11
N GLN A 158 -2.47 -0.78 11.09
CA GLN A 158 -1.62 -1.16 12.24
C GLN A 158 -1.29 0.06 13.11
N ASP A 159 -1.09 -0.14 14.40
CA ASP A 159 -0.59 0.88 15.33
C ASP A 159 0.94 1.04 15.19
N VAL A 160 1.35 1.66 14.07
CA VAL A 160 2.78 1.85 13.72
C VAL A 160 3.54 2.57 14.83
N LYS A 161 2.93 3.56 15.47
CA LYS A 161 3.57 4.33 16.55
C LYS A 161 3.96 3.44 17.72
N THR A 162 3.04 2.62 18.20
CA THR A 162 3.30 1.69 19.32
C THR A 162 4.32 0.61 18.90
N LEU A 163 4.14 0.02 17.71
CA LEU A 163 5.04 -1.01 17.21
C LEU A 163 6.47 -0.49 17.02
N CYS A 164 6.64 0.73 16.48
CA CYS A 164 7.93 1.37 16.33
C CYS A 164 8.61 1.65 17.68
N ALA A 165 7.87 2.21 18.64
CA ALA A 165 8.42 2.49 19.97
C ALA A 165 8.93 1.21 20.67
N MET A 166 8.20 0.09 20.54
CA MET A 166 8.63 -1.20 21.10
C MET A 166 9.88 -1.75 20.38
N ALA A 167 9.95 -1.63 19.03
CA ALA A 167 11.14 -2.01 18.27
C ALA A 167 12.38 -1.22 18.70
N HIS A 168 12.25 0.10 18.88
CA HIS A 168 13.34 0.96 19.33
C HIS A 168 13.79 0.62 20.76
N GLN A 169 12.87 0.30 21.66
CA GLN A 169 13.22 -0.19 23.00
C GLN A 169 14.05 -1.47 22.98
N ALA A 170 13.78 -2.37 22.00
CA ALA A 170 14.58 -3.56 21.75
C ALA A 170 15.87 -3.28 20.96
N GLY A 171 16.11 -2.02 20.56
CA GLY A 171 17.28 -1.56 19.78
C GLY A 171 17.26 -1.99 18.31
N ALA A 172 16.09 -2.24 17.75
CA ALA A 172 15.88 -2.51 16.33
C ALA A 172 15.50 -1.24 15.57
N LEU A 173 15.79 -1.18 14.26
CA LEU A 173 15.26 -0.19 13.35
C LEU A 173 13.81 -0.53 12.98
N PHE A 174 13.04 0.49 12.54
CA PHE A 174 11.66 0.29 12.11
C PHE A 174 11.40 0.83 10.70
N HIS A 175 10.85 -0.02 9.85
CA HIS A 175 10.38 0.31 8.50
C HIS A 175 8.87 0.09 8.40
N THR A 176 8.18 0.99 7.70
CA THR A 176 6.77 0.79 7.35
C THR A 176 6.52 1.00 5.85
N ASP A 177 5.79 0.07 5.24
CA ASP A 177 5.17 0.31 3.94
C ASP A 177 3.89 1.15 4.15
N ALA A 178 3.99 2.46 3.86
CA ALA A 178 2.88 3.40 4.00
C ALA A 178 2.13 3.66 2.69
N VAL A 179 2.39 2.87 1.64
CA VAL A 179 1.84 3.07 0.29
C VAL A 179 0.32 3.15 0.27
N GLN A 180 -0.37 2.38 1.11
CA GLN A 180 -1.83 2.40 1.17
C GLN A 180 -2.39 3.42 2.17
N ALA A 181 -1.58 3.96 3.06
CA ALA A 181 -2.00 4.91 4.10
C ALA A 181 -1.89 6.37 3.65
N VAL A 182 -0.75 6.74 3.04
CA VAL A 182 -0.47 8.11 2.62
C VAL A 182 -1.54 8.62 1.66
N GLY A 183 -2.08 9.82 1.95
CA GLY A 183 -3.16 10.46 1.18
C GLY A 183 -4.54 9.84 1.34
N LYS A 184 -4.71 8.88 2.27
CA LYS A 184 -6.01 8.27 2.61
C LYS A 184 -6.39 8.40 4.08
N ILE A 185 -5.38 8.42 4.95
CA ILE A 185 -5.48 8.70 6.39
C ILE A 185 -4.33 9.62 6.80
N PRO A 186 -4.41 10.30 7.95
CA PRO A 186 -3.29 11.06 8.49
C PRO A 186 -2.07 10.17 8.74
N VAL A 187 -0.91 10.59 8.24
CA VAL A 187 0.38 9.89 8.42
C VAL A 187 1.39 10.89 8.97
N ASP A 188 1.83 10.69 10.20
CA ASP A 188 2.83 11.53 10.86
C ASP A 188 4.07 10.70 11.22
N LEU A 189 4.99 10.58 10.27
CA LEU A 189 6.19 9.76 10.45
C LEU A 189 7.14 10.32 11.50
N LYS A 190 7.07 11.63 11.76
CA LYS A 190 7.85 12.26 12.82
C LYS A 190 7.34 11.87 14.20
N ASP A 191 6.02 11.89 14.42
CA ASP A 191 5.38 11.45 15.66
C ASP A 191 5.53 9.93 15.88
N TRP A 192 5.51 9.15 14.79
CA TRP A 192 5.72 7.69 14.85
C TRP A 192 7.18 7.30 15.05
N ASP A 193 8.11 8.22 14.79
CA ASP A 193 9.56 8.06 14.94
C ASP A 193 10.17 6.93 14.08
N VAL A 194 9.56 6.57 12.94
CA VAL A 194 10.04 5.48 12.09
C VAL A 194 11.39 5.80 11.43
N ASP A 195 12.21 4.78 11.20
CA ASP A 195 13.51 4.93 10.52
C ASP A 195 13.36 4.98 9.00
N TYR A 196 12.38 4.23 8.45
CA TYR A 196 12.11 4.20 7.03
C TYR A 196 10.61 4.14 6.75
N ALA A 197 10.18 4.79 5.67
CA ALA A 197 8.81 4.64 5.18
C ALA A 197 8.76 4.67 3.65
N THR A 198 7.92 3.82 3.09
CA THR A 198 7.74 3.66 1.65
C THR A 198 6.46 4.32 1.18
N ILE A 199 6.53 5.09 0.06
CA ILE A 199 5.42 5.84 -0.52
C ILE A 199 5.39 5.64 -2.04
N SER A 200 4.20 5.68 -2.66
CA SER A 200 4.04 5.53 -4.10
C SER A 200 3.08 6.55 -4.70
N GLY A 201 3.51 7.26 -5.75
CA GLY A 201 2.77 8.36 -6.34
C GLY A 201 1.43 7.95 -6.95
N HIS A 202 1.37 6.78 -7.59
CA HIS A 202 0.13 6.32 -8.24
C HIS A 202 -0.99 5.90 -7.28
N LYS A 203 -0.78 5.92 -5.98
CA LYS A 203 -1.81 5.65 -4.98
C LYS A 203 -2.52 6.93 -4.49
N ILE A 204 -1.95 8.09 -4.84
CA ILE A 204 -2.47 9.42 -4.48
C ILE A 204 -2.77 10.29 -5.71
N TYR A 205 -3.22 9.66 -6.80
CA TYR A 205 -3.58 10.32 -8.06
C TYR A 205 -2.41 10.97 -8.80
N GLY A 206 -1.18 10.57 -8.47
CA GLY A 206 0.06 10.93 -9.14
C GLY A 206 0.46 9.94 -10.24
N PRO A 207 1.59 10.19 -10.93
CA PRO A 207 2.08 9.31 -11.98
C PRO A 207 2.49 7.92 -11.47
N LYS A 208 2.37 6.91 -12.33
CA LYS A 208 3.05 5.63 -12.17
C LYS A 208 4.55 5.78 -12.43
N GLY A 209 5.36 4.87 -11.90
CA GLY A 209 6.81 4.89 -12.12
C GLY A 209 7.54 5.94 -11.29
N ILE A 210 6.91 6.47 -10.25
CA ILE A 210 7.50 7.37 -9.25
C ILE A 210 6.99 7.03 -7.85
N GLY A 211 7.88 7.10 -6.86
CA GLY A 211 7.60 6.98 -5.44
C GLY A 211 8.67 7.67 -4.61
N ALA A 212 8.62 7.48 -3.32
CA ALA A 212 9.62 7.99 -2.40
C ALA A 212 9.90 6.99 -1.27
N LEU A 213 11.14 7.02 -0.81
CA LEU A 213 11.60 6.40 0.42
C LEU A 213 11.94 7.51 1.41
N TYR A 214 11.30 7.51 2.57
CA TYR A 214 11.76 8.30 3.70
C TYR A 214 12.85 7.53 4.45
N ILE A 215 13.92 8.22 4.78
CA ILE A 215 15.04 7.72 5.58
C ILE A 215 15.27 8.72 6.71
N LYS A 216 15.07 8.29 7.94
CA LYS A 216 15.35 9.13 9.12
C LYS A 216 16.84 9.48 9.15
N PRO A 217 17.22 10.75 9.37
CA PRO A 217 18.61 11.16 9.43
C PRO A 217 19.41 10.33 10.44
N GLY A 218 20.49 9.70 9.95
CA GLY A 218 21.34 8.80 10.75
C GLY A 218 20.99 7.32 10.66
N SER A 219 19.85 6.95 10.11
CA SER A 219 19.52 5.54 9.86
C SER A 219 20.41 4.96 8.75
N PRO A 220 20.95 3.75 8.94
CA PRO A 220 21.87 3.14 7.99
C PRO A 220 21.15 2.71 6.71
N ILE A 221 21.69 3.09 5.57
CA ILE A 221 21.15 2.71 4.26
C ILE A 221 22.29 2.50 3.26
N GLU A 222 22.09 1.59 2.33
CA GLU A 222 22.98 1.36 1.20
C GLU A 222 22.16 1.50 -0.10
N PRO A 223 22.71 2.15 -1.13
CA PRO A 223 22.00 2.32 -2.39
C PRO A 223 21.74 0.97 -3.08
N LEU A 224 20.49 0.72 -3.45
CA LEU A 224 20.10 -0.42 -4.28
C LEU A 224 20.57 -0.19 -5.73
N ILE A 225 20.33 0.99 -6.26
CA ILE A 225 20.77 1.40 -7.61
C ILE A 225 22.01 2.27 -7.45
N ARG A 226 23.15 1.76 -7.90
CA ARG A 226 24.47 2.41 -7.77
C ARG A 226 24.87 3.10 -9.06
N GLY A 227 25.60 4.23 -8.96
CA GLY A 227 26.07 5.01 -10.12
C GLY A 227 26.44 6.44 -9.76
N GLY A 228 25.76 7.42 -10.36
CA GLY A 228 25.97 8.86 -10.10
C GLY A 228 25.52 9.29 -8.71
N HIS A 229 25.70 10.58 -8.40
CA HIS A 229 25.47 11.13 -7.08
C HIS A 229 24.06 11.72 -6.88
N GLN A 230 23.10 11.38 -7.75
CA GLN A 230 21.71 11.79 -7.57
C GLN A 230 21.17 11.25 -6.22
N GLU A 231 20.15 11.92 -5.68
CA GLU A 231 19.58 11.58 -4.38
C GLU A 231 20.65 11.41 -3.30
N HIS A 232 21.61 12.31 -3.24
CA HIS A 232 22.74 12.28 -2.29
C HIS A 232 23.61 11.00 -2.38
N GLY A 233 23.63 10.34 -3.55
CA GLY A 233 24.33 9.06 -3.78
C GLY A 233 23.53 7.84 -3.33
N LEU A 234 22.33 8.02 -2.82
CA LEU A 234 21.48 6.92 -2.32
C LEU A 234 20.61 6.29 -3.43
N ARG A 235 20.42 6.99 -4.55
CA ARG A 235 19.73 6.44 -5.71
C ARG A 235 20.26 7.08 -6.99
N ALA A 236 21.05 6.36 -7.72
CA ALA A 236 21.67 6.83 -8.94
C ALA A 236 20.70 6.87 -10.14
N GLY A 237 21.05 7.62 -11.17
CA GLY A 237 20.31 7.75 -12.42
C GLY A 237 19.73 9.16 -12.61
N THR A 238 19.67 9.60 -13.87
CA THR A 238 19.09 10.90 -14.23
C THR A 238 17.70 11.05 -13.64
N TYR A 239 17.41 12.19 -13.04
CA TYR A 239 16.12 12.47 -12.45
C TYR A 239 14.99 12.41 -13.49
N ASN A 240 13.92 11.72 -13.16
CA ASN A 240 12.64 11.86 -13.87
C ASN A 240 11.93 13.12 -13.36
N GLY A 241 12.48 14.30 -13.73
CA GLY A 241 12.03 15.60 -13.24
C GLY A 241 10.52 15.81 -13.35
N PRO A 242 9.92 15.57 -14.54
CA PRO A 242 8.48 15.74 -14.72
C PRO A 242 7.65 14.86 -13.79
N ALA A 243 7.97 13.57 -13.64
CA ALA A 243 7.22 12.68 -12.76
C ALA A 243 7.42 13.02 -11.27
N ILE A 244 8.62 13.46 -10.88
CA ILE A 244 8.91 13.93 -9.52
C ILE A 244 8.07 15.18 -9.22
N ALA A 245 8.06 16.17 -10.10
CA ALA A 245 7.28 17.39 -9.93
C ALA A 245 5.77 17.10 -9.82
N ALA A 246 5.26 16.23 -10.71
CA ALA A 246 3.85 15.81 -10.69
C ALA A 246 3.48 15.00 -9.43
N PHE A 247 4.41 14.20 -8.91
CA PHE A 247 4.21 13.50 -7.63
C PHE A 247 4.18 14.47 -6.45
N GLY A 248 5.06 15.47 -6.42
CA GLY A 248 5.01 16.52 -5.41
C GLY A 248 3.68 17.29 -5.43
N TYR A 249 3.18 17.64 -6.61
CA TYR A 249 1.88 18.30 -6.74
C TYR A 249 0.72 17.39 -6.34
N ALA A 250 0.78 16.09 -6.67
CA ALA A 250 -0.20 15.13 -6.19
C ALA A 250 -0.20 15.00 -4.65
N ALA A 251 0.98 15.10 -4.02
CA ALA A 251 1.12 15.08 -2.57
C ALA A 251 0.47 16.30 -1.92
N GLU A 252 0.67 17.50 -2.47
CA GLU A 252 0.02 18.74 -2.01
C GLU A 252 -1.51 18.63 -2.08
N LEU A 253 -2.05 18.19 -3.22
CA LEU A 253 -3.49 18.00 -3.39
C LEU A 253 -4.07 16.90 -2.48
N ALA A 254 -3.30 15.84 -2.23
CA ALA A 254 -3.73 14.78 -1.34
C ALA A 254 -3.82 15.24 0.11
N GLU A 255 -2.90 16.10 0.56
CA GLU A 255 -2.93 16.70 1.89
C GLU A 255 -4.13 17.63 2.07
N GLU A 256 -4.30 18.57 1.14
CA GLU A 256 -5.41 19.54 1.17
C GLU A 256 -6.77 18.84 1.14
N GLY A 257 -6.90 17.77 0.35
CA GLY A 257 -8.15 17.03 0.17
C GLY A 257 -8.41 15.91 1.18
N LEU A 258 -7.48 15.63 2.11
CA LEU A 258 -7.54 14.45 2.97
C LEU A 258 -8.83 14.32 3.80
N PRO A 259 -9.31 15.37 4.50
CA PRO A 259 -10.54 15.26 5.30
C PRO A 259 -11.78 14.92 4.46
N GLU A 260 -11.90 15.53 3.28
CA GLU A 260 -13.02 15.26 2.38
C GLU A 260 -12.91 13.87 1.75
N TYR A 261 -11.71 13.46 1.34
CA TYR A 261 -11.45 12.12 0.82
C TYR A 261 -11.87 11.04 1.83
N GLU A 262 -11.44 11.20 3.08
CA GLU A 262 -11.76 10.23 4.14
C GLU A 262 -13.26 10.14 4.38
N LYS A 263 -13.94 11.28 4.54
CA LYS A 263 -15.39 11.34 4.74
C LYS A 263 -16.15 10.73 3.56
N HIS A 264 -15.79 11.14 2.34
CA HIS A 264 -16.46 10.71 1.12
C HIS A 264 -16.34 9.18 0.92
N THR A 265 -15.11 8.68 0.93
CA THR A 265 -14.87 7.24 0.67
C THR A 265 -15.41 6.36 1.79
N ARG A 266 -15.32 6.77 3.05
CA ARG A 266 -15.91 6.07 4.20
C ARG A 266 -17.44 5.96 4.07
N THR A 267 -18.09 7.03 3.62
CA THR A 267 -19.54 7.03 3.40
C THR A 267 -19.95 6.03 2.32
N LEU A 268 -19.25 6.03 1.17
CA LEU A 268 -19.53 5.11 0.06
C LEU A 268 -19.21 3.66 0.44
N ARG A 269 -18.08 3.41 1.09
CA ARG A 269 -17.69 2.09 1.58
C ARG A 269 -18.75 1.52 2.53
N ASN A 270 -19.17 2.29 3.52
CA ASN A 270 -20.17 1.84 4.48
C ASN A 270 -21.52 1.59 3.80
N ARG A 271 -21.95 2.48 2.88
CA ARG A 271 -23.17 2.27 2.10
C ARG A 271 -23.14 0.96 1.30
N LEU A 272 -22.01 0.64 0.65
CA LEU A 272 -21.86 -0.62 -0.06
C LEU A 272 -21.91 -1.82 0.90
N ARG A 273 -21.14 -1.76 1.99
CA ARG A 273 -21.12 -2.80 3.02
C ARG A 273 -22.53 -3.12 3.52
N ASP A 274 -23.26 -2.09 3.95
CA ASP A 274 -24.58 -2.24 4.56
C ASP A 274 -25.61 -2.75 3.53
N GLY A 275 -25.52 -2.25 2.29
CA GLY A 275 -26.34 -2.72 1.18
C GLY A 275 -26.11 -4.19 0.83
N LEU A 276 -24.83 -4.62 0.76
CA LEU A 276 -24.50 -6.02 0.49
C LEU A 276 -24.92 -6.95 1.64
N LEU A 277 -24.69 -6.56 2.89
CA LEU A 277 -25.13 -7.34 4.07
C LEU A 277 -26.63 -7.51 4.11
N SER A 278 -27.40 -6.49 3.70
CA SER A 278 -28.86 -6.57 3.65
C SER A 278 -29.39 -7.44 2.49
N ALA A 279 -28.69 -7.42 1.34
CA ALA A 279 -29.18 -8.04 0.10
C ALA A 279 -28.66 -9.47 -0.12
N ILE A 280 -27.52 -9.83 0.44
CA ILE A 280 -26.85 -11.11 0.21
C ILE A 280 -26.61 -11.82 1.56
N PRO A 281 -27.38 -12.87 1.90
CA PRO A 281 -27.20 -13.57 3.16
C PRO A 281 -25.87 -14.33 3.19
N GLY A 282 -25.28 -14.44 4.40
CA GLY A 282 -24.12 -15.27 4.69
C GLY A 282 -22.81 -14.78 4.10
N ILE A 283 -22.68 -13.52 3.71
CA ILE A 283 -21.38 -12.92 3.34
C ILE A 283 -20.57 -12.57 4.59
N LYS A 284 -19.26 -12.54 4.46
CA LYS A 284 -18.34 -12.12 5.53
C LYS A 284 -17.56 -10.88 5.10
N ILE A 285 -17.56 -9.86 5.94
CA ILE A 285 -16.68 -8.71 5.78
C ILE A 285 -15.32 -9.05 6.38
N ASN A 286 -14.24 -8.86 5.61
CA ASN A 286 -12.87 -9.12 6.04
C ASN A 286 -12.20 -7.81 6.49
N GLY A 287 -11.21 -7.94 7.39
CA GLY A 287 -10.49 -6.80 7.96
C GLY A 287 -11.12 -6.26 9.25
N HIS A 288 -10.49 -5.23 9.79
CA HIS A 288 -10.89 -4.67 11.10
C HIS A 288 -12.16 -3.82 10.97
N GLU A 289 -13.04 -3.90 11.94
CA GLU A 289 -14.34 -3.20 11.90
C GLU A 289 -14.21 -1.66 11.90
N THR A 290 -13.29 -1.13 12.70
CA THR A 290 -13.08 0.31 12.92
C THR A 290 -11.73 0.81 12.43
N ASN A 291 -10.63 0.10 12.75
CA ASN A 291 -9.26 0.46 12.32
C ASN A 291 -9.00 -0.02 10.90
N VAL A 292 -9.71 0.56 9.95
CA VAL A 292 -9.67 0.17 8.54
C VAL A 292 -9.65 1.42 7.65
N LEU A 293 -8.93 1.33 6.54
CA LEU A 293 -8.88 2.38 5.52
C LEU A 293 -10.29 2.83 5.12
N PRO A 294 -10.53 4.13 4.98
CA PRO A 294 -11.87 4.67 4.69
C PRO A 294 -12.42 4.19 3.35
N ASN A 295 -11.53 3.82 2.43
CA ASN A 295 -11.86 3.50 1.05
C ASN A 295 -11.86 2.00 0.71
N THR A 296 -11.55 1.11 1.64
CA THR A 296 -11.36 -0.32 1.36
C THR A 296 -12.45 -1.16 1.99
N LEU A 297 -13.05 -2.04 1.19
CA LEU A 297 -14.03 -3.04 1.62
C LEU A 297 -13.66 -4.38 0.96
N ASP A 298 -13.33 -5.38 1.75
CA ASP A 298 -13.13 -6.75 1.29
C ASP A 298 -14.26 -7.64 1.81
N VAL A 299 -14.85 -8.43 0.90
CA VAL A 299 -16.05 -9.24 1.18
C VAL A 299 -15.87 -10.64 0.63
N SER A 300 -16.02 -11.65 1.47
CA SER A 300 -16.10 -13.05 1.06
C SER A 300 -17.55 -13.45 0.78
N PHE A 301 -17.75 -14.16 -0.35
CA PHE A 301 -19.05 -14.65 -0.82
C PHE A 301 -19.04 -16.19 -0.82
N PRO A 302 -19.37 -16.83 0.31
CA PRO A 302 -19.37 -18.28 0.41
C PRO A 302 -20.22 -18.93 -0.69
N GLY A 303 -19.71 -20.00 -1.32
CA GLY A 303 -20.38 -20.70 -2.40
C GLY A 303 -20.34 -20.01 -3.77
N ALA A 304 -19.54 -18.94 -3.91
CA ALA A 304 -19.28 -18.29 -5.19
C ALA A 304 -17.77 -18.07 -5.37
N GLU A 305 -17.25 -18.34 -6.55
CA GLU A 305 -15.83 -18.22 -6.88
C GLU A 305 -15.47 -16.79 -7.31
N GLY A 306 -14.38 -16.24 -6.79
CA GLY A 306 -13.99 -14.85 -6.99
C GLY A 306 -13.73 -14.48 -8.46
N GLU A 307 -13.10 -15.36 -9.24
CA GLU A 307 -12.90 -15.11 -10.68
C GLU A 307 -14.23 -15.01 -11.44
N ALA A 308 -15.17 -15.93 -11.14
CA ALA A 308 -16.51 -15.89 -11.72
C ALA A 308 -17.24 -14.60 -11.30
N ILE A 309 -17.13 -14.22 -10.04
CA ILE A 309 -17.68 -12.94 -9.54
C ILE A 309 -17.09 -11.76 -10.31
N LEU A 310 -15.76 -11.70 -10.46
CA LEU A 310 -15.11 -10.60 -11.20
C LEU A 310 -15.55 -10.50 -12.66
N LEU A 311 -15.67 -11.65 -13.36
CA LEU A 311 -16.16 -11.68 -14.72
C LEU A 311 -17.60 -11.12 -14.82
N HIS A 312 -18.46 -11.47 -13.89
CA HIS A 312 -19.82 -10.93 -13.86
C HIS A 312 -19.86 -9.45 -13.49
N LEU A 313 -19.03 -8.99 -12.56
CA LEU A 313 -18.88 -7.56 -12.24
C LEU A 313 -18.39 -6.78 -13.49
N ASP A 314 -17.42 -7.34 -14.22
CA ASP A 314 -16.93 -6.75 -15.47
C ASP A 314 -18.01 -6.63 -16.54
N LEU A 315 -18.87 -7.65 -16.70
CA LEU A 315 -20.05 -7.61 -17.57
C LEU A 315 -21.08 -6.57 -17.14
N LEU A 316 -21.19 -6.30 -15.85
CA LEU A 316 -22.00 -5.20 -15.30
C LEU A 316 -21.32 -3.82 -15.43
N GLY A 317 -20.11 -3.74 -16.01
CA GLY A 317 -19.35 -2.50 -16.15
C GLY A 317 -18.66 -2.04 -14.88
N VAL A 318 -18.46 -2.93 -13.90
CA VAL A 318 -17.81 -2.65 -12.62
C VAL A 318 -16.41 -3.26 -12.57
N SER A 319 -15.40 -2.44 -12.30
CA SER A 319 -14.02 -2.87 -12.07
C SER A 319 -13.77 -3.03 -10.57
N ALA A 320 -13.48 -4.24 -10.12
CA ALA A 320 -13.08 -4.59 -8.75
C ALA A 320 -11.91 -5.58 -8.82
N SER A 321 -11.45 -6.11 -7.70
CA SER A 321 -10.33 -7.05 -7.65
C SER A 321 -10.60 -8.19 -6.67
N THR A 322 -10.06 -9.38 -6.93
CA THR A 322 -9.78 -10.34 -5.85
C THR A 322 -8.61 -9.80 -5.02
N GLY A 323 -8.52 -10.11 -3.74
CA GLY A 323 -7.47 -9.61 -2.85
C GLY A 323 -6.07 -9.71 -3.46
N SER A 324 -5.78 -10.78 -4.18
CA SER A 324 -4.49 -11.07 -4.83
C SER A 324 -4.30 -10.50 -6.23
N ALA A 325 -4.78 -9.28 -6.53
CA ALA A 325 -4.64 -8.66 -7.87
C ALA A 325 -3.22 -8.70 -8.46
N CYS A 326 -2.18 -8.72 -7.63
CA CYS A 326 -0.78 -8.86 -8.05
C CYS A 326 -0.37 -10.32 -8.35
N ALA A 327 -1.18 -11.30 -7.96
CA ALA A 327 -0.97 -12.73 -8.20
C ALA A 327 -1.95 -13.29 -9.25
N SER A 328 -2.48 -12.46 -10.13
CA SER A 328 -3.46 -12.82 -11.18
C SER A 328 -2.99 -13.91 -12.16
N ALA A 329 -1.77 -14.42 -11.98
CA ALA A 329 -1.24 -15.61 -12.66
C ALA A 329 -1.23 -16.87 -11.77
N SER A 330 -1.58 -16.78 -10.48
CA SER A 330 -1.64 -17.91 -9.55
C SER A 330 -3.10 -18.17 -9.15
N LEU A 331 -3.47 -19.45 -9.19
CA LEU A 331 -4.77 -19.94 -8.68
C LEU A 331 -4.77 -20.03 -7.14
N ASP A 332 -3.72 -19.58 -6.47
CA ASP A 332 -3.62 -19.66 -5.02
C ASP A 332 -4.50 -18.59 -4.33
N PRO A 333 -5.12 -18.93 -3.21
CA PRO A 333 -5.89 -17.96 -2.43
C PRO A 333 -5.00 -16.85 -1.88
N SER A 334 -5.58 -15.68 -1.60
CA SER A 334 -4.86 -14.56 -1.00
C SER A 334 -4.10 -14.98 0.26
N HIS A 335 -2.77 -14.76 0.27
CA HIS A 335 -1.94 -15.02 1.46
C HIS A 335 -2.37 -14.17 2.66
N VAL A 336 -2.93 -12.97 2.42
CA VAL A 336 -3.47 -12.09 3.46
C VAL A 336 -4.68 -12.73 4.13
N LEU A 337 -5.66 -13.16 3.33
CA LEU A 337 -6.88 -13.81 3.83
C LEU A 337 -6.56 -15.15 4.49
N MET A 338 -5.61 -15.91 3.95
CA MET A 338 -5.16 -17.15 4.61
C MET A 338 -4.50 -16.87 5.96
N ALA A 339 -3.71 -15.80 6.07
CA ALA A 339 -3.05 -15.41 7.31
C ALA A 339 -4.03 -14.96 8.41
N THR A 340 -5.22 -14.43 8.05
CA THR A 340 -6.28 -14.12 9.02
C THR A 340 -7.05 -15.35 9.50
N GLY A 341 -6.66 -16.56 9.09
CA GLY A 341 -7.36 -17.80 9.43
C GLY A 341 -8.60 -18.09 8.58
N LEU A 342 -8.84 -17.29 7.54
CA LEU A 342 -9.90 -17.56 6.58
C LEU A 342 -9.56 -18.81 5.77
N GLY A 343 -10.46 -19.79 5.73
CA GLY A 343 -10.24 -21.02 4.95
C GLY A 343 -10.12 -20.73 3.44
N PRO A 344 -9.48 -21.64 2.67
CA PRO A 344 -9.23 -21.43 1.24
C PRO A 344 -10.48 -21.12 0.43
N GLU A 345 -11.59 -21.78 0.72
CA GLU A 345 -12.88 -21.57 0.03
C GLU A 345 -13.38 -20.12 0.16
N LEU A 346 -13.37 -19.57 1.38
CA LEU A 346 -13.79 -18.19 1.62
C LEU A 346 -12.79 -17.18 1.04
N ALA A 347 -11.50 -17.50 1.10
CA ALA A 347 -10.45 -16.66 0.54
C ALA A 347 -10.55 -16.59 -1.00
N HIS A 348 -10.85 -17.70 -1.67
CA HIS A 348 -11.10 -17.71 -3.13
C HIS A 348 -12.36 -16.95 -3.53
N GLY A 349 -13.39 -16.95 -2.70
CA GLY A 349 -14.66 -16.23 -2.94
C GLY A 349 -14.64 -14.77 -2.53
N SER A 350 -13.47 -14.16 -2.29
CA SER A 350 -13.38 -12.78 -1.79
C SER A 350 -13.20 -11.76 -2.91
N ILE A 351 -13.86 -10.61 -2.75
CA ILE A 351 -13.75 -9.46 -3.65
C ILE A 351 -13.42 -8.21 -2.84
N ARG A 352 -12.39 -7.51 -3.27
CA ARG A 352 -12.03 -6.18 -2.76
C ARG A 352 -12.66 -5.11 -3.62
N PHE A 353 -13.45 -4.24 -3.00
CA PHE A 353 -13.93 -2.98 -3.54
C PHE A 353 -13.11 -1.84 -2.92
N SER A 354 -12.54 -0.99 -3.72
CA SER A 354 -11.81 0.17 -3.22
C SER A 354 -12.23 1.46 -3.92
N PHE A 355 -12.63 2.42 -3.11
CA PHE A 355 -13.21 3.70 -3.54
C PHE A 355 -12.13 4.77 -3.72
N GLY A 356 -12.48 5.80 -4.48
CA GLY A 356 -11.64 6.97 -4.67
C GLY A 356 -12.44 8.27 -4.76
N LYS A 357 -11.76 9.38 -4.97
CA LYS A 357 -12.38 10.71 -5.03
C LYS A 357 -13.42 10.88 -6.15
N TYR A 358 -13.40 10.01 -7.16
CA TYR A 358 -14.34 10.05 -8.29
C TYR A 358 -15.48 9.03 -8.17
N SER A 359 -15.49 8.17 -7.17
CA SER A 359 -16.60 7.24 -6.92
C SER A 359 -17.86 8.00 -6.51
N LYS A 360 -19.04 7.52 -6.94
CA LYS A 360 -20.32 8.20 -6.74
C LYS A 360 -21.27 7.32 -5.91
N ALA A 361 -22.28 7.95 -5.29
CA ALA A 361 -23.30 7.22 -4.54
C ALA A 361 -24.16 6.34 -5.47
N GLU A 362 -24.42 6.82 -6.68
CA GLU A 362 -25.15 6.10 -7.72
C GLU A 362 -24.43 4.83 -8.17
N ASP A 363 -23.09 4.81 -8.13
CA ASP A 363 -22.28 3.62 -8.41
C ASP A 363 -22.57 2.52 -7.38
N VAL A 364 -22.67 2.92 -6.10
CA VAL A 364 -22.98 2.00 -5.00
C VAL A 364 -24.40 1.46 -5.13
N ASP A 365 -25.38 2.33 -5.41
CA ASP A 365 -26.78 1.94 -5.58
C ASP A 365 -26.96 0.94 -6.71
N TYR A 366 -26.27 1.19 -7.84
CA TYR A 366 -26.26 0.27 -8.96
C TYR A 366 -25.72 -1.12 -8.58
N ILE A 367 -24.62 -1.19 -7.82
CA ILE A 367 -24.05 -2.46 -7.38
C ILE A 367 -24.98 -3.19 -6.42
N VAL A 368 -25.55 -2.50 -5.44
CA VAL A 368 -26.49 -3.08 -4.48
C VAL A 368 -27.75 -3.63 -5.17
N GLU A 369 -28.19 -3.01 -6.27
CA GLU A 369 -29.34 -3.48 -7.06
C GLU A 369 -28.97 -4.68 -7.96
N LYS A 370 -27.85 -4.60 -8.69
CA LYS A 370 -27.54 -5.55 -9.79
C LYS A 370 -26.69 -6.74 -9.39
N PHE A 371 -25.90 -6.61 -8.33
CA PHE A 371 -24.95 -7.65 -7.97
C PHE A 371 -25.54 -8.84 -7.18
N PRO A 372 -26.52 -8.70 -6.26
CA PRO A 372 -27.06 -9.81 -5.50
C PRO A 372 -27.60 -10.97 -6.35
N PRO A 373 -28.34 -10.74 -7.46
CA PRO A 373 -28.77 -11.81 -8.37
C PRO A 373 -27.62 -12.62 -8.96
N VAL A 374 -26.47 -11.98 -9.20
CA VAL A 374 -25.27 -12.67 -9.72
C VAL A 374 -24.76 -13.67 -8.69
N ILE A 375 -24.63 -13.25 -7.45
CA ILE A 375 -24.17 -14.15 -6.36
C ILE A 375 -25.15 -15.33 -6.17
N GLU A 376 -26.46 -15.06 -6.21
CA GLU A 376 -27.46 -16.12 -6.14
C GLU A 376 -27.32 -17.14 -7.29
N GLN A 377 -27.10 -16.66 -8.52
CA GLN A 377 -26.87 -17.50 -9.68
C GLN A 377 -25.61 -18.36 -9.53
N LEU A 378 -24.47 -17.74 -9.14
CA LEU A 378 -23.20 -18.44 -8.94
C LEU A 378 -23.30 -19.53 -7.85
N ARG A 379 -23.97 -19.23 -6.75
CA ARG A 379 -24.23 -20.20 -5.68
C ARG A 379 -25.04 -21.41 -6.16
N LYS A 380 -26.02 -21.22 -7.05
CA LYS A 380 -26.80 -22.31 -7.64
C LYS A 380 -25.99 -23.21 -8.58
N MET A 381 -24.92 -22.66 -9.15
CA MET A 381 -24.01 -23.39 -10.06
C MET A 381 -22.86 -24.08 -9.32
N SER A 382 -22.61 -23.68 -8.08
CA SER A 382 -21.54 -24.24 -7.24
C SER A 382 -21.84 -25.71 -6.88
N THR A 383 -20.81 -26.54 -7.00
CA THR A 383 -20.86 -27.94 -6.55
C THR A 383 -20.62 -28.08 -5.04
N VAL A 384 -20.21 -27.00 -4.39
CA VAL A 384 -20.00 -26.93 -2.93
C VAL A 384 -21.34 -26.60 -2.27
N SER A 385 -21.86 -27.51 -1.41
CA SER A 385 -23.11 -27.30 -0.69
C SER A 385 -22.94 -26.18 0.33
N TYR A 386 -23.48 -25.01 0.02
CA TYR A 386 -23.61 -23.92 0.98
C TYR A 386 -24.82 -24.17 1.88
N THR A 387 -24.58 -24.62 3.12
CA THR A 387 -25.63 -24.72 4.13
C THR A 387 -25.72 -23.38 4.87
N HIS A 388 -26.89 -22.75 4.79
CA HIS A 388 -27.25 -21.66 5.70
C HIS A 388 -27.32 -22.19 7.12
N ASN A 389 -26.34 -21.89 7.97
CA ASN A 389 -26.46 -21.99 9.41
C ASN A 389 -26.90 -20.66 10.00
#